data_6ce1a0b19c9422a3b76aa711c1365af9
#
_entry.id   6ce1a0b19c9422a3b76aa711c1365af9
#
_cell.length_a   1.000
_cell.length_b   1.000
_cell.length_c   1.000
_cell.angle_alpha   90.00
_cell.angle_beta   90.00
_cell.angle_gamma   90.00
#
_symmetry.space_group_name_H-M   'P 1'
#
loop_
_entity.id
_entity.type
_entity.pdbx_description
1 polymer ?
#
loop_
_entity_poly.entity_id
_entity_poly.type
_entity_poly.pdbx_seq_one_letter_code
_entity_poly.pdbx_strand_id
1 'polypeptide(L)'
;MRYDTPIYFQRLTEGEYDADTGNYGDPAVTEEERLASVVSTSEKRMMLIYGSIREDSRTIHLLNKYRKTFDRIRIGDRAYKVDRHIFLGTKEAYVVSEIPGTRGE
;
A
#
# COMPACT_ATOMS: atom_id res chain seq x y z
N MET A 1 4.20 -14.75 14.21
CA MET A 1 3.89 -13.54 13.43
C MET A 1 2.71 -12.84 14.06
N ARG A 2 2.82 -11.56 14.28
CA ARG A 2 1.74 -10.76 14.87
C ARG A 2 1.07 -9.89 13.82
N TYR A 3 -0.25 -9.85 13.84
CA TYR A 3 -1.07 -9.01 12.96
C TYR A 3 -1.60 -7.83 13.77
N ASP A 4 -0.69 -6.98 14.23
CA ASP A 4 -1.00 -5.89 15.15
C ASP A 4 -0.57 -4.50 14.65
N THR A 5 -0.08 -4.42 13.43
CA THR A 5 0.30 -3.14 12.83
C THR A 5 -0.84 -2.63 11.96
N PRO A 6 -1.43 -1.48 12.28
CA PRO A 6 -2.47 -0.91 11.42
C PRO A 6 -1.88 -0.42 10.10
N ILE A 7 -2.50 -0.84 9.01
CA ILE A 7 -2.22 -0.35 7.68
C ILE A 7 -3.51 0.18 7.07
N TYR A 8 -3.39 1.08 6.11
CA TYR A 8 -4.54 1.73 5.51
C TYR A 8 -4.47 1.57 4.00
N PHE A 9 -5.46 0.88 3.45
CA PHE A 9 -5.60 0.79 2.00
C PHE A 9 -6.24 2.08 1.51
N GLN A 10 -5.52 2.83 0.71
CA GLN A 10 -5.98 4.11 0.18
C GLN A 10 -6.48 3.97 -1.24
N ARG A 11 -7.64 4.56 -1.48
CA ARG A 11 -8.19 4.68 -2.81
C ARG A 11 -8.29 6.17 -3.14
N LEU A 12 -7.67 6.55 -4.24
CA LEU A 12 -7.67 7.92 -4.73
C LEU A 12 -8.79 8.07 -5.76
N THR A 13 -9.65 9.04 -5.55
CA THR A 13 -10.72 9.36 -6.50
C THR A 13 -10.54 10.79 -6.97
N GLU A 14 -10.75 11.02 -8.27
CA GLU A 14 -10.74 12.38 -8.80
C GLU A 14 -11.95 13.14 -8.28
N GLY A 15 -11.78 14.45 -8.08
CA GLY A 15 -12.87 15.33 -7.71
C GLY A 15 -13.88 15.45 -8.86
N GLU A 16 -15.09 15.90 -8.53
CA GLU A 16 -16.12 16.10 -9.54
C GLU A 16 -15.76 17.25 -10.48
N TYR A 17 -16.10 17.09 -11.74
CA TYR A 17 -15.93 18.13 -12.73
C TYR A 17 -16.95 19.23 -12.53
N ASP A 18 -16.48 20.48 -12.40
CA ASP A 18 -17.34 21.65 -12.30
C ASP A 18 -17.42 22.33 -13.65
N ALA A 19 -18.58 22.24 -14.31
CA ALA A 19 -18.81 22.82 -15.63
C ALA A 19 -18.76 24.36 -15.62
N ASP A 20 -19.04 25.00 -14.48
CA ASP A 20 -19.03 26.44 -14.38
C ASP A 20 -17.62 27.02 -14.39
N THR A 21 -16.68 26.34 -13.75
CA THR A 21 -15.29 26.78 -13.69
C THR A 21 -14.38 26.05 -14.67
N GLY A 22 -14.83 24.92 -15.23
CA GLY A 22 -14.03 24.07 -16.10
C GLY A 22 -12.96 23.28 -15.37
N ASN A 23 -13.02 23.22 -14.04
CA ASN A 23 -12.02 22.54 -13.21
C ASN A 23 -12.64 21.33 -12.51
N TYR A 24 -11.78 20.40 -12.13
CA TYR A 24 -12.15 19.31 -11.24
C TYR A 24 -11.99 19.77 -9.80
N GLY A 25 -12.85 19.28 -8.93
CA GLY A 25 -12.70 19.49 -7.50
C GLY A 25 -11.46 18.76 -6.95
N ASP A 26 -11.18 18.93 -5.66
CA ASP A 26 -10.06 18.28 -5.02
C ASP A 26 -10.23 16.77 -5.03
N PRO A 27 -9.16 16.00 -5.30
CA PRO A 27 -9.23 14.55 -5.22
C PRO A 27 -9.50 14.10 -3.79
N ALA A 28 -10.33 13.09 -3.64
CA ALA A 28 -10.64 12.50 -2.36
C ALA A 28 -9.78 11.26 -2.13
N VAL A 29 -9.38 11.07 -0.87
CA VAL A 29 -8.68 9.86 -0.44
C VAL A 29 -9.59 9.14 0.53
N THR A 30 -9.94 7.89 0.22
CA THR A 30 -10.65 7.03 1.14
C THR A 30 -9.68 6.01 1.71
N GLU A 31 -9.82 5.70 3.00
CA GLU A 31 -8.96 4.76 3.68
C GLU A 31 -9.77 3.66 4.35
N GLU A 32 -9.23 2.46 4.35
CA GLU A 32 -9.79 1.35 5.08
C GLU A 32 -8.67 0.70 5.89
N GLU A 33 -8.83 0.65 7.20
CA GLU A 33 -7.84 0.08 8.10
C GLU A 33 -7.92 -1.43 8.13
N ARG A 34 -6.75 -2.06 8.14
CA ARG A 34 -6.60 -3.48 8.43
C ARG A 34 -5.39 -3.66 9.33
N LEU A 35 -5.46 -4.65 10.20
CA LEU A 35 -4.30 -5.05 10.99
C LEU A 35 -3.50 -6.06 10.21
N ALA A 36 -2.19 -5.86 10.18
CA ALA A 36 -1.28 -6.67 9.39
C ALA A 36 0.02 -6.92 10.15
N SER A 37 0.82 -7.84 9.64
CA SER A 37 2.20 -8.01 10.07
C SER A 37 3.08 -7.33 9.04
N VAL A 38 3.85 -6.34 9.46
CA VAL A 38 4.74 -5.57 8.59
C VAL A 38 6.18 -5.84 9.01
N VAL A 39 6.97 -6.36 8.09
CA VAL A 39 8.38 -6.68 8.32
C VAL A 39 9.22 -6.17 7.17
N SER A 40 10.53 -6.06 7.39
CA SER A 40 11.46 -5.74 6.31
C SER A 40 11.50 -6.89 5.30
N THR A 41 11.60 -6.56 4.02
CA THR A 41 11.72 -7.57 2.99
C THR A 41 13.08 -8.25 3.09
N SER A 42 13.12 -9.58 2.95
CA SER A 42 14.38 -10.33 3.00
C SER A 42 15.27 -9.98 1.80
N GLU A 43 16.58 -10.05 1.97
CA GLU A 43 17.54 -9.77 0.91
C GLU A 43 17.30 -10.66 -0.32
N LYS A 44 17.06 -11.94 -0.09
CA LYS A 44 16.77 -12.88 -1.17
C LYS A 44 15.56 -12.46 -1.99
N ARG A 45 14.49 -12.06 -1.32
CA ARG A 45 13.28 -11.61 -2.00
C ARG A 45 13.49 -10.29 -2.73
N MET A 46 14.25 -9.37 -2.13
CA MET A 46 14.58 -8.10 -2.80
C MET A 46 15.34 -8.35 -4.10
N MET A 47 16.33 -9.25 -4.07
CA MET A 47 17.08 -9.58 -5.28
C MET A 47 16.21 -10.20 -6.37
N LEU A 48 15.22 -11.03 -5.97
CA LEU A 48 14.30 -11.64 -6.92
C LEU A 48 13.34 -10.64 -7.56
N ILE A 49 12.90 -9.63 -6.80
CA ILE A 49 11.89 -8.67 -7.25
C ILE A 49 12.55 -7.45 -7.89
N TYR A 50 13.58 -6.90 -7.27
CA TYR A 50 14.19 -5.64 -7.69
C TYR A 50 15.56 -5.81 -8.37
N GLY A 51 16.20 -6.95 -8.19
CA GLY A 51 17.58 -7.14 -8.63
C GLY A 51 18.61 -6.38 -7.80
N SER A 52 18.19 -5.79 -6.70
CA SER A 52 19.05 -5.02 -5.79
C SER A 52 18.44 -4.95 -4.40
N ILE A 53 19.23 -4.49 -3.43
CA ILE A 53 18.75 -4.29 -2.07
C ILE A 53 18.12 -2.91 -1.96
N ARG A 54 16.92 -2.84 -1.35
CA ARG A 54 16.18 -1.62 -1.10
C ARG A 54 15.79 -1.52 0.36
N GLU A 55 16.25 -0.48 1.03
CA GLU A 55 15.95 -0.27 2.46
C GLU A 55 14.49 0.13 2.70
N ASP A 56 13.85 0.72 1.70
CA ASP A 56 12.46 1.18 1.79
C ASP A 56 11.43 0.09 1.51
N SER A 57 11.85 -1.15 1.26
CA SER A 57 10.95 -2.24 0.98
C SER A 57 10.42 -2.87 2.28
N ARG A 58 9.13 -3.16 2.29
CA ARG A 58 8.46 -3.86 3.40
C ARG A 58 7.64 -5.00 2.85
N THR A 59 7.48 -6.04 3.65
CA THR A 59 6.57 -7.13 3.34
C THR A 59 5.40 -7.08 4.32
N ILE A 60 4.21 -6.99 3.78
CA ILE A 60 2.98 -6.89 4.55
C ILE A 60 2.26 -8.21 4.45
N HIS A 61 1.98 -8.84 5.58
CA HIS A 61 1.21 -10.08 5.64
C HIS A 61 -0.17 -9.79 6.19
N LEU A 62 -1.19 -10.22 5.46
CA LEU A 62 -2.59 -10.14 5.89
C LEU A 62 -3.07 -11.53 6.29
N LEU A 63 -3.84 -11.61 7.37
CA LEU A 63 -4.46 -12.86 7.80
C LEU A 63 -5.57 -13.28 6.83
N ASN A 64 -6.32 -12.31 6.33
CA ASN A 64 -7.40 -12.52 5.37
C ASN A 64 -7.15 -11.66 4.14
N LYS A 65 -7.60 -12.15 2.99
CA LYS A 65 -7.44 -11.41 1.73
C LYS A 65 -8.23 -10.11 1.74
N TYR A 66 -7.60 -9.06 1.21
CA TYR A 66 -8.28 -7.79 0.98
C TYR A 66 -8.86 -7.81 -0.43
N ARG A 67 -10.18 -7.77 -0.54
CA ARG A 67 -10.89 -8.01 -1.81
C ARG A 67 -11.24 -6.75 -2.59
N LYS A 68 -11.03 -5.58 -1.98
CA LYS A 68 -11.35 -4.30 -2.62
C LYS A 68 -10.15 -3.78 -3.42
N THR A 69 -10.41 -2.92 -4.37
CA THR A 69 -9.34 -2.26 -5.12
C THR A 69 -8.79 -1.09 -4.31
N PHE A 70 -7.51 -0.80 -4.50
CA PHE A 70 -6.84 0.31 -3.84
C PHE A 70 -5.69 0.80 -4.73
N ASP A 71 -5.20 2.00 -4.44
CA ASP A 71 -4.14 2.61 -5.23
C ASP A 71 -2.79 2.53 -4.53
N ARG A 72 -2.79 2.62 -3.21
CA ARG A 72 -1.57 2.54 -2.41
C ARG A 72 -1.90 2.13 -0.98
N ILE A 73 -0.86 1.83 -0.20
CA ILE A 73 -1.01 1.46 1.21
C ILE A 73 -0.27 2.49 2.05
N ARG A 74 -0.93 2.99 3.08
CA ARG A 74 -0.30 3.88 4.06
C ARG A 74 0.06 3.10 5.32
N ILE A 75 1.28 3.28 5.80
CA ILE A 75 1.75 2.74 7.07
C ILE A 75 2.31 3.92 7.86
N GLY A 76 1.68 4.24 8.99
CA GLY A 76 2.04 5.45 9.72
C GLY A 76 1.83 6.69 8.87
N ASP A 77 2.87 7.50 8.68
CA ASP A 77 2.82 8.72 7.89
C ASP A 77 3.40 8.56 6.47
N ARG A 78 3.67 7.34 6.04
CA ARG A 78 4.29 7.07 4.76
C ARG A 78 3.41 6.23 3.86
N ALA A 79 3.42 6.56 2.57
CA ALA A 79 2.69 5.80 1.56
C ALA A 79 3.62 4.86 0.82
N TYR A 80 3.10 3.71 0.44
CA TYR A 80 3.84 2.65 -0.23
C TYR A 80 3.08 2.18 -1.46
N LYS A 81 3.81 1.85 -2.52
CA LYS A 81 3.25 1.19 -3.70
C LYS A 81 3.48 -0.31 -3.61
N VAL A 82 2.59 -1.08 -4.20
CA VAL A 82 2.71 -2.55 -4.26
C VAL A 82 3.60 -2.92 -5.43
N ASP A 83 4.70 -3.61 -5.15
CA ASP A 83 5.62 -4.12 -6.17
C ASP A 83 5.34 -5.58 -6.51
N ARG A 84 4.84 -6.33 -5.54
CA ARG A 84 4.50 -7.74 -5.74
C ARG A 84 3.36 -8.15 -4.83
N HIS A 85 2.43 -8.92 -5.37
CA HIS A 85 1.31 -9.49 -4.64
C HIS A 85 1.49 -11.02 -4.59
N ILE A 86 1.48 -11.58 -3.38
CA ILE A 86 1.72 -12.99 -3.17
C ILE A 86 0.51 -13.61 -2.48
N PHE A 87 0.02 -14.71 -3.05
CA PHE A 87 -1.07 -15.48 -2.46
C PHE A 87 -0.49 -16.69 -1.72
N LEU A 88 -0.88 -16.84 -0.46
CA LEU A 88 -0.41 -17.91 0.41
C LEU A 88 -1.62 -18.69 0.94
N GLY A 89 -2.30 -19.40 0.05
CA GLY A 89 -3.54 -20.10 0.41
C GLY A 89 -4.63 -19.11 0.75
N THR A 90 -5.09 -19.07 2.01
CA THR A 90 -6.09 -18.11 2.48
C THR A 90 -5.49 -16.77 2.89
N LYS A 91 -4.17 -16.71 3.02
CA LYS A 91 -3.44 -15.51 3.40
C LYS A 91 -2.93 -14.77 2.19
N GLU A 92 -2.55 -13.54 2.40
CA GLU A 92 -2.10 -12.65 1.34
C GLU A 92 -0.89 -11.87 1.83
N ALA A 93 0.07 -11.65 0.96
CA ALA A 93 1.22 -10.82 1.27
C ALA A 93 1.48 -9.83 0.14
N TYR A 94 1.93 -8.64 0.51
CA TYR A 94 2.34 -7.61 -0.44
C TYR A 94 3.79 -7.24 -0.16
N VAL A 95 4.60 -7.18 -1.20
CA VAL A 95 5.91 -6.56 -1.12
C VAL A 95 5.75 -5.15 -1.65
N VAL A 96 6.07 -4.18 -0.81
CA VAL A 96 5.83 -2.77 -1.11
C VAL A 96 7.11 -1.98 -0.96
N SER A 97 7.17 -0.83 -1.63
CA SER A 97 8.25 0.13 -1.47
C SER A 97 7.69 1.53 -1.27
N GLU A 98 8.42 2.35 -0.51
CA GLU A 98 7.98 3.70 -0.19
C GLU A 98 7.89 4.57 -1.44
N ILE A 99 6.82 5.37 -1.52
CA ILE A 99 6.65 6.37 -2.56
C ILE A 99 7.45 7.61 -2.14
N PRO A 100 8.53 7.97 -2.86
CA PRO A 100 9.39 9.08 -2.45
C PRO A 100 8.65 10.42 -2.39
N GLY A 101 8.93 11.19 -1.33
CA GLY A 101 8.34 12.50 -1.15
C GLY A 101 6.86 12.53 -0.85
N THR A 102 6.24 11.36 -0.66
CA THR A 102 4.80 11.26 -0.40
C THR A 102 4.58 10.84 1.05
N ARG A 103 3.72 11.59 1.72
CA ARG A 103 3.19 11.19 3.02
C ARG A 103 1.80 10.64 2.82
N GLY A 104 1.36 9.76 3.69
CA GLY A 104 0.10 9.04 3.52
C GLY A 104 -1.15 9.83 3.91
N GLU A 105 -1.20 11.06 3.57
CA GLU A 105 -2.33 11.94 3.85
C GLU A 105 -3.43 11.83 2.82
#